data_4d65419b3cd095ccf5f909aa94453150
#
_entry.id   4d65419b3cd095ccf5f909aa94453150
#
_cell.length_a   1.000
_cell.length_b   1.000
_cell.length_c   1.000
_cell.angle_alpha   90.00
_cell.angle_beta   90.00
_cell.angle_gamma   90.00
#
_symmetry.space_group_name_H-M   'P 1'
#
loop_
_entity.id
_entity.type
_entity.pdbx_description
1 polymer ?
#
loop_
_entity_poly.entity_id
_entity_poly.type
_entity_poly.pdbx_seq_one_letter_code
_entity_poly.pdbx_strand_id
1 'polypeptide(L)'
;MPESLLINRRDLDFQLFEVLQAEALAQRPRHADHSRETFTAALDTAHTIAEEKFAPHNRASDEHEPTFENGRVRMIPEVREALDAFCAAGLLAPTKDYEQGGMQLPVVVAQACSALFKSANGATTSYVGLTLGNANVIERFGSEAQKAKYLAALLSGRFFGTMALTEPQAGSSLSDLTTSATPQPDGTYRIKGSKIFISGGDHELRENIVHLVLARIPGAPPGVKGISLFSVPKFRVNADSSLGPRNDVTLAGLIHKAGWRGTTSTMLSFGDQDDCEGELVGQPHQGLACMFHMMNEARIGVGMGAVMYGYRGYLASLQYARERLQGRPPAAKDPLQPQVPLVAHADVRRMLLAQKAYVEGAFALGLYAARLVDEQRTGTSEAARAEAGLLLDLLTPIVKSWPAQWCLEANSLAIQIHGGYGYTREYPVEQFWRDNRLNMIHEGTHGIQALDLLGRKAVMQQGAAIALFGRTLQATVEQARARPALAPHAEALQAAWGEVLAT
;
A
#
# COMPACT_ATOMS: atom_id res chain seq x y z
N MET A 1 -26.71 9.80 -10.34
CA MET A 1 -26.33 9.12 -9.10
C MET A 1 -25.57 10.14 -8.27
N PRO A 2 -25.63 10.16 -6.95
CA PRO A 2 -24.73 10.98 -6.15
C PRO A 2 -23.28 10.63 -6.52
N GLU A 3 -22.38 11.62 -6.51
CA GLU A 3 -20.95 11.37 -6.75
C GLU A 3 -20.42 10.41 -5.68
N SER A 4 -19.67 9.39 -6.08
CA SER A 4 -19.05 8.45 -5.15
C SER A 4 -18.06 9.19 -4.24
N LEU A 5 -18.10 8.91 -2.94
CA LEU A 5 -17.17 9.47 -1.96
C LEU A 5 -15.87 8.65 -1.87
N LEU A 6 -15.70 7.60 -2.69
CA LEU A 6 -14.45 6.82 -2.72
C LEU A 6 -13.36 7.55 -3.49
N ILE A 7 -13.70 8.06 -4.67
CA ILE A 7 -12.80 8.79 -5.54
C ILE A 7 -13.60 9.64 -6.53
N ASN A 8 -13.06 10.76 -6.94
CA ASN A 8 -13.57 11.47 -8.10
C ASN A 8 -13.17 10.73 -9.38
N ARG A 9 -14.13 10.07 -10.04
CA ARG A 9 -13.87 9.26 -11.23
C ARG A 9 -13.29 10.08 -12.38
N ARG A 10 -13.72 11.34 -12.55
CA ARG A 10 -13.18 12.23 -13.57
C ARG A 10 -11.70 12.52 -13.35
N ASP A 11 -11.27 12.71 -12.10
CA ASP A 11 -9.86 12.92 -11.77
C ASP A 11 -9.04 11.65 -12.03
N LEU A 12 -9.54 10.48 -11.63
CA LEU A 12 -8.91 9.21 -11.92
C LEU A 12 -8.72 8.99 -13.44
N ASP A 13 -9.77 9.19 -14.23
CA ASP A 13 -9.72 9.02 -15.69
C ASP A 13 -8.75 10.04 -16.33
N PHE A 14 -8.74 11.29 -15.86
CA PHE A 14 -7.80 12.31 -16.29
C PHE A 14 -6.35 11.90 -16.02
N GLN A 15 -6.05 11.45 -14.80
CA GLN A 15 -4.69 11.00 -14.45
C GLN A 15 -4.26 9.80 -15.28
N LEU A 16 -5.10 8.79 -15.45
CA LEU A 16 -4.74 7.57 -16.18
C LEU A 16 -4.60 7.80 -17.68
N PHE A 17 -5.58 8.45 -18.29
CA PHE A 17 -5.69 8.44 -19.75
C PHE A 17 -5.16 9.73 -20.40
N GLU A 18 -5.31 10.88 -19.75
CA GLU A 18 -4.83 12.16 -20.31
C GLU A 18 -3.39 12.45 -19.87
N VAL A 19 -3.04 12.28 -18.59
CA VAL A 19 -1.70 12.57 -18.07
C VAL A 19 -0.72 11.43 -18.34
N LEU A 20 -1.07 10.20 -17.92
CA LEU A 20 -0.18 9.04 -17.98
C LEU A 20 -0.30 8.24 -19.28
N GLN A 21 -1.30 8.55 -20.12
CA GLN A 21 -1.54 7.86 -21.39
C GLN A 21 -1.51 6.32 -21.24
N ALA A 22 -2.22 5.81 -20.23
CA ALA A 22 -2.18 4.39 -19.88
C ALA A 22 -2.62 3.48 -21.03
N GLU A 23 -3.51 3.98 -21.92
CA GLU A 23 -3.95 3.26 -23.13
C GLU A 23 -2.81 2.91 -24.10
N ALA A 24 -1.74 3.70 -24.13
CA ALA A 24 -0.56 3.41 -24.94
C ALA A 24 0.15 2.10 -24.52
N LEU A 25 -0.06 1.63 -23.29
CA LEU A 25 0.47 0.35 -22.82
C LEU A 25 -0.15 -0.84 -23.55
N ALA A 26 -1.36 -0.73 -24.07
CA ALA A 26 -2.01 -1.77 -24.87
C ALA A 26 -1.26 -2.08 -26.19
N GLN A 27 -0.40 -1.18 -26.64
CA GLN A 27 0.45 -1.41 -27.81
C GLN A 27 1.67 -2.30 -27.51
N ARG A 28 1.91 -2.65 -26.24
CA ARG A 28 3.03 -3.49 -25.83
C ARG A 28 2.64 -4.97 -25.87
N PRO A 29 3.52 -5.88 -26.30
CA PRO A 29 3.20 -7.31 -26.45
C PRO A 29 2.53 -7.92 -25.21
N ARG A 30 3.00 -7.57 -24.01
CA ARG A 30 2.41 -8.08 -22.75
C ARG A 30 0.95 -7.69 -22.56
N HIS A 31 0.54 -6.56 -23.07
CA HIS A 31 -0.78 -5.97 -22.84
C HIS A 31 -1.63 -5.90 -24.11
N ALA A 32 -1.25 -6.62 -25.16
CA ALA A 32 -1.87 -6.52 -26.49
C ALA A 32 -3.34 -6.94 -26.54
N ASP A 33 -3.78 -7.76 -25.58
CA ASP A 33 -5.19 -8.18 -25.45
C ASP A 33 -6.07 -7.13 -24.76
N HIS A 34 -5.47 -6.01 -24.33
CA HIS A 34 -6.16 -4.93 -23.64
C HIS A 34 -6.43 -3.73 -24.54
N SER A 35 -7.39 -2.93 -24.11
CA SER A 35 -7.75 -1.64 -24.69
C SER A 35 -8.18 -0.68 -23.58
N ARG A 36 -8.48 0.57 -23.93
CA ARG A 36 -9.06 1.52 -22.98
C ARG A 36 -10.37 1.01 -22.38
N GLU A 37 -11.19 0.32 -23.17
CA GLU A 37 -12.47 -0.26 -22.72
C GLU A 37 -12.24 -1.35 -21.68
N THR A 38 -11.25 -2.23 -21.86
CA THR A 38 -10.93 -3.29 -20.89
C THR A 38 -10.36 -2.69 -19.60
N PHE A 39 -9.55 -1.65 -19.69
CA PHE A 39 -9.06 -0.93 -18.49
C PHE A 39 -10.22 -0.27 -17.73
N THR A 40 -11.14 0.38 -18.47
CA THR A 40 -12.34 1.00 -17.88
C THR A 40 -13.23 -0.05 -17.21
N ALA A 41 -13.44 -1.20 -17.86
CA ALA A 41 -14.23 -2.31 -17.29
C ALA A 41 -13.60 -2.86 -15.99
N ALA A 42 -12.27 -2.98 -15.93
CA ALA A 42 -11.57 -3.40 -14.71
C ALA A 42 -11.77 -2.38 -13.58
N LEU A 43 -11.68 -1.08 -13.89
CA LEU A 43 -11.93 0.00 -12.92
C LEU A 43 -13.39 0.01 -12.45
N ASP A 44 -14.35 -0.20 -13.34
CA ASP A 44 -15.78 -0.23 -13.01
C ASP A 44 -16.12 -1.43 -12.12
N THR A 45 -15.57 -2.60 -12.43
CA THR A 45 -15.70 -3.80 -11.60
C THR A 45 -15.11 -3.56 -10.20
N ALA A 46 -13.89 -3.02 -10.14
CA ALA A 46 -13.24 -2.70 -8.88
C ALA A 46 -14.05 -1.67 -8.06
N HIS A 47 -14.58 -0.63 -8.72
CA HIS A 47 -15.41 0.39 -8.08
C HIS A 47 -16.68 -0.22 -7.47
N THR A 48 -17.40 -1.02 -8.26
CA THR A 48 -18.65 -1.66 -7.79
C THR A 48 -18.38 -2.54 -6.57
N ILE A 49 -17.36 -3.40 -6.61
CA ILE A 49 -17.04 -4.28 -5.48
C ILE A 49 -16.57 -3.45 -4.27
N ALA A 50 -15.76 -2.42 -4.48
CA ALA A 50 -15.30 -1.53 -3.41
C ALA A 50 -16.48 -0.81 -2.73
N GLU A 51 -17.43 -0.30 -3.51
CA GLU A 51 -18.58 0.45 -3.02
C GLU A 51 -19.62 -0.45 -2.35
N GLU A 52 -19.90 -1.63 -2.93
CA GLU A 52 -20.96 -2.52 -2.44
C GLU A 52 -20.50 -3.50 -1.34
N LYS A 53 -19.21 -3.89 -1.33
CA LYS A 53 -18.69 -4.92 -0.42
C LYS A 53 -17.70 -4.40 0.62
N PHE A 54 -16.87 -3.42 0.30
CA PHE A 54 -15.83 -2.93 1.22
C PHE A 54 -16.27 -1.69 2.02
N ALA A 55 -16.86 -0.70 1.36
CA ALA A 55 -17.24 0.55 2.02
C ALA A 55 -18.32 0.36 3.12
N PRO A 56 -19.34 -0.50 2.97
CA PRO A 56 -20.41 -0.60 3.95
C PRO A 56 -19.95 -1.07 5.33
N HIS A 57 -18.93 -1.91 5.42
CA HIS A 57 -18.44 -2.43 6.70
C HIS A 57 -17.20 -1.70 7.24
N ASN A 58 -16.72 -0.62 6.60
CA ASN A 58 -15.52 0.10 7.06
C ASN A 58 -15.66 0.60 8.51
N ARG A 59 -16.80 1.21 8.84
CA ARG A 59 -17.10 1.67 10.19
C ARG A 59 -17.31 0.49 11.15
N ALA A 60 -18.11 -0.49 10.77
CA ALA A 60 -18.39 -1.65 11.61
C ALA A 60 -17.11 -2.42 11.98
N SER A 61 -16.15 -2.54 11.06
CA SER A 61 -14.86 -3.19 11.31
C SER A 61 -13.93 -2.38 12.25
N ASP A 62 -14.12 -1.07 12.34
CA ASP A 62 -13.42 -0.22 13.32
C ASP A 62 -14.07 -0.28 14.71
N GLU A 63 -15.39 -0.38 14.77
CA GLU A 63 -16.16 -0.47 16.03
C GLU A 63 -16.09 -1.87 16.66
N HIS A 64 -16.03 -2.90 15.83
CA HIS A 64 -15.97 -4.32 16.24
C HIS A 64 -14.63 -4.93 15.84
N GLU A 65 -13.60 -4.58 16.61
CA GLU A 65 -12.24 -5.09 16.39
C GLU A 65 -12.22 -6.63 16.47
N PRO A 66 -11.29 -7.30 15.73
CA PRO A 66 -11.08 -8.74 15.90
C PRO A 66 -10.78 -9.10 17.35
N THR A 67 -11.36 -10.19 17.85
CA THR A 67 -11.12 -10.75 19.18
C THR A 67 -10.46 -12.11 19.10
N PHE A 68 -9.75 -12.51 20.16
CA PHE A 68 -9.14 -13.84 20.27
C PHE A 68 -9.82 -14.61 21.39
N GLU A 69 -10.63 -15.59 21.01
CA GLU A 69 -11.47 -16.36 21.93
C GLU A 69 -11.39 -17.85 21.61
N ASN A 70 -11.20 -18.68 22.63
CA ASN A 70 -11.12 -20.14 22.51
C ASN A 70 -10.13 -20.63 21.42
N GLY A 71 -8.96 -19.99 21.33
CA GLY A 71 -7.92 -20.33 20.38
C GLY A 71 -8.19 -19.93 18.93
N ARG A 72 -9.20 -19.09 18.69
CA ARG A 72 -9.58 -18.61 17.35
C ARG A 72 -9.78 -17.11 17.31
N VAL A 73 -9.42 -16.52 16.19
CA VAL A 73 -9.72 -15.11 15.91
C VAL A 73 -11.15 -14.98 15.39
N ARG A 74 -11.93 -14.11 16.04
CA ARG A 74 -13.28 -13.74 15.64
C ARG A 74 -13.26 -12.36 14.99
N MET A 75 -13.99 -12.19 13.91
CA MET A 75 -14.20 -10.92 13.24
C MET A 75 -15.58 -10.88 12.58
N ILE A 76 -16.01 -9.70 12.16
CA ILE A 76 -17.30 -9.54 11.48
C ILE A 76 -17.30 -10.30 10.15
N PRO A 77 -18.43 -10.93 9.75
CA PRO A 77 -18.51 -11.78 8.56
C PRO A 77 -18.31 -11.04 7.25
N GLU A 78 -18.63 -9.75 7.20
CA GLU A 78 -18.53 -8.88 6.01
C GLU A 78 -17.09 -8.80 5.48
N VAL A 79 -16.09 -8.95 6.35
CA VAL A 79 -14.67 -9.00 5.94
C VAL A 79 -14.43 -10.19 5.00
N ARG A 80 -14.96 -11.38 5.34
CA ARG A 80 -14.83 -12.57 4.49
C ARG A 80 -15.57 -12.39 3.17
N GLU A 81 -16.81 -11.91 3.21
CA GLU A 81 -17.64 -11.69 2.01
C GLU A 81 -16.99 -10.72 1.03
N ALA A 82 -16.41 -9.62 1.53
CA ALA A 82 -15.69 -8.65 0.71
C ALA A 82 -14.45 -9.26 0.05
N LEU A 83 -13.66 -10.03 0.82
CA LEU A 83 -12.47 -10.70 0.30
C LEU A 83 -12.81 -11.82 -0.69
N ASP A 84 -13.93 -12.52 -0.51
CA ASP A 84 -14.43 -13.52 -1.46
C ASP A 84 -14.81 -12.87 -2.79
N ALA A 85 -15.53 -11.75 -2.77
CA ALA A 85 -15.87 -11.00 -3.96
C ALA A 85 -14.64 -10.47 -4.70
N PHE A 86 -13.65 -9.96 -3.94
CA PHE A 86 -12.37 -9.50 -4.49
C PHE A 86 -11.60 -10.61 -5.20
N CYS A 87 -11.46 -11.78 -4.57
CA CYS A 87 -10.76 -12.92 -5.14
C CYS A 87 -11.52 -13.51 -6.35
N ALA A 88 -12.84 -13.62 -6.26
CA ALA A 88 -13.68 -14.14 -7.36
C ALA A 88 -13.60 -13.27 -8.62
N ALA A 89 -13.38 -11.96 -8.47
CA ALA A 89 -13.15 -11.03 -9.58
C ALA A 89 -11.74 -11.08 -10.16
N GLY A 90 -10.84 -11.96 -9.68
CA GLY A 90 -9.46 -12.09 -10.16
C GLY A 90 -8.54 -10.92 -9.74
N LEU A 91 -9.01 -10.02 -8.88
CA LEU A 91 -8.30 -8.79 -8.51
C LEU A 91 -7.10 -9.03 -7.57
N LEU A 92 -6.88 -10.27 -7.11
CA LEU A 92 -5.69 -10.64 -6.35
C LEU A 92 -4.45 -10.79 -7.23
N ALA A 93 -4.61 -11.17 -8.50
CA ALA A 93 -3.51 -11.40 -9.42
C ALA A 93 -3.61 -10.59 -10.74
N PRO A 94 -4.03 -9.31 -10.73
CA PRO A 94 -4.42 -8.61 -11.96
C PRO A 94 -3.25 -8.41 -12.93
N THR A 95 -2.01 -8.32 -12.43
CA THR A 95 -0.81 -8.08 -13.25
C THR A 95 -0.06 -9.37 -13.62
N LYS A 96 -0.51 -10.53 -13.12
CA LYS A 96 0.10 -11.84 -13.39
C LYS A 96 -0.26 -12.36 -14.77
N ASP A 97 0.50 -13.36 -15.24
CA ASP A 97 0.25 -14.02 -16.53
C ASP A 97 -1.06 -14.81 -16.52
N TYR A 98 -1.66 -14.99 -17.67
CA TYR A 98 -2.92 -15.74 -17.82
C TYR A 98 -2.80 -17.18 -17.29
N GLU A 99 -1.65 -17.82 -17.51
CA GLU A 99 -1.36 -19.18 -17.03
C GLU A 99 -1.34 -19.28 -15.51
N GLN A 100 -1.12 -18.15 -14.82
CA GLN A 100 -1.16 -18.03 -13.35
C GLN A 100 -2.55 -17.61 -12.83
N GLY A 101 -3.55 -17.52 -13.70
CA GLY A 101 -4.87 -17.00 -13.38
C GLY A 101 -4.93 -15.46 -13.28
N GLY A 102 -3.92 -14.78 -13.81
CA GLY A 102 -3.86 -13.31 -13.88
C GLY A 102 -4.59 -12.73 -15.09
N MET A 103 -4.54 -11.41 -15.20
CA MET A 103 -5.18 -10.66 -16.29
C MET A 103 -4.17 -9.93 -17.19
N GLN A 104 -2.89 -9.97 -16.89
CA GLN A 104 -1.83 -9.17 -17.54
C GLN A 104 -2.14 -7.67 -17.61
N LEU A 105 -2.91 -7.14 -16.66
CA LEU A 105 -3.18 -5.70 -16.59
C LEU A 105 -1.89 -4.91 -16.36
N PRO A 106 -1.75 -3.71 -16.93
CA PRO A 106 -0.70 -2.79 -16.54
C PRO A 106 -0.74 -2.49 -15.04
N VAL A 107 0.44 -2.33 -14.44
CA VAL A 107 0.58 -2.05 -13.00
C VAL A 107 -0.14 -0.75 -12.63
N VAL A 108 -0.09 0.27 -13.48
CA VAL A 108 -0.78 1.54 -13.23
C VAL A 108 -2.30 1.36 -13.14
N VAL A 109 -2.89 0.51 -13.97
CA VAL A 109 -4.33 0.20 -13.94
C VAL A 109 -4.66 -0.63 -12.70
N ALA A 110 -3.86 -1.64 -12.38
CA ALA A 110 -4.03 -2.46 -11.19
C ALA A 110 -3.91 -1.63 -9.90
N GLN A 111 -2.99 -0.66 -9.83
CA GLN A 111 -2.87 0.26 -8.70
C GLN A 111 -4.07 1.22 -8.59
N ALA A 112 -4.63 1.64 -9.71
CA ALA A 112 -5.86 2.44 -9.73
C ALA A 112 -7.06 1.61 -9.20
N CYS A 113 -7.20 0.35 -9.60
CA CYS A 113 -8.18 -0.56 -9.01
C CYS A 113 -7.95 -0.75 -7.50
N SER A 114 -6.71 -0.99 -7.08
CA SER A 114 -6.35 -1.14 -5.66
C SER A 114 -6.65 0.12 -4.84
N ALA A 115 -6.51 1.32 -5.43
CA ALA A 115 -6.82 2.59 -4.78
C ALA A 115 -8.30 2.68 -4.37
N LEU A 116 -9.22 2.17 -5.18
CA LEU A 116 -10.65 2.12 -4.86
C LEU A 116 -10.93 1.30 -3.60
N PHE A 117 -10.31 0.13 -3.46
CA PHE A 117 -10.46 -0.72 -2.28
C PHE A 117 -9.83 -0.10 -1.03
N LYS A 118 -8.65 0.51 -1.16
CA LYS A 118 -7.99 1.23 -0.06
C LYS A 118 -8.82 2.42 0.40
N SER A 119 -9.47 3.10 -0.54
CA SER A 119 -10.42 4.16 -0.25
C SER A 119 -11.64 3.62 0.49
N ALA A 120 -12.20 2.50 0.06
CA ALA A 120 -13.40 1.91 0.63
C ALA A 120 -13.17 1.38 2.05
N ASN A 121 -12.15 0.52 2.23
CA ASN A 121 -11.79 -0.08 3.52
C ASN A 121 -10.34 -0.59 3.47
N GLY A 122 -9.40 0.24 3.89
CA GLY A 122 -7.98 -0.12 3.90
C GLY A 122 -7.66 -1.26 4.85
N ALA A 123 -8.38 -1.39 5.97
CA ALA A 123 -8.17 -2.47 6.93
C ALA A 123 -8.46 -3.84 6.29
N THR A 124 -9.59 -4.02 5.60
CA THR A 124 -9.91 -5.24 4.87
C THR A 124 -8.98 -5.46 3.67
N THR A 125 -8.62 -4.39 2.94
CA THR A 125 -7.73 -4.48 1.77
C THR A 125 -6.32 -4.94 2.12
N SER A 126 -5.87 -4.74 3.36
CA SER A 126 -4.52 -5.12 3.79
C SER A 126 -4.24 -6.62 3.64
N TYR A 127 -5.23 -7.48 3.86
CA TYR A 127 -5.07 -8.94 3.75
C TYR A 127 -4.65 -9.38 2.34
N VAL A 128 -5.27 -8.80 1.31
CA VAL A 128 -4.94 -9.12 -0.09
C VAL A 128 -3.61 -8.49 -0.53
N GLY A 129 -3.30 -7.28 -0.05
CA GLY A 129 -2.02 -6.63 -0.34
C GLY A 129 -0.81 -7.41 0.19
N LEU A 130 -0.89 -7.91 1.43
CA LEU A 130 0.14 -8.75 2.03
C LEU A 130 0.28 -10.09 1.30
N THR A 131 -0.84 -10.68 0.89
CA THR A 131 -0.87 -11.95 0.15
C THR A 131 -0.18 -11.82 -1.20
N LEU A 132 -0.48 -10.77 -1.96
CA LEU A 132 0.18 -10.53 -3.24
C LEU A 132 1.69 -10.30 -3.06
N GLY A 133 2.09 -9.53 -2.05
CA GLY A 133 3.49 -9.34 -1.72
C GLY A 133 4.22 -10.64 -1.40
N ASN A 134 3.60 -11.51 -0.62
CA ASN A 134 4.12 -12.83 -0.29
C ASN A 134 4.27 -13.70 -1.56
N ALA A 135 3.24 -13.76 -2.40
CA ALA A 135 3.26 -14.48 -3.67
C ALA A 135 4.40 -13.99 -4.60
N ASN A 136 4.61 -12.68 -4.70
CA ASN A 136 5.69 -12.09 -5.51
C ASN A 136 7.08 -12.52 -5.04
N VAL A 137 7.31 -12.64 -3.73
CA VAL A 137 8.59 -13.13 -3.18
C VAL A 137 8.79 -14.61 -3.49
N ILE A 138 7.76 -15.45 -3.27
CA ILE A 138 7.83 -16.88 -3.57
C ILE A 138 8.04 -17.11 -5.08
N GLU A 139 7.34 -16.40 -5.94
CA GLU A 139 7.51 -16.48 -7.38
C GLU A 139 8.95 -16.17 -7.82
N ARG A 140 9.55 -15.13 -7.24
CA ARG A 140 10.88 -14.65 -7.63
C ARG A 140 12.03 -15.46 -7.05
N PHE A 141 11.91 -15.88 -5.79
CA PHE A 141 13.01 -16.44 -5.02
C PHE A 141 12.76 -17.85 -4.49
N GLY A 142 11.51 -18.30 -4.49
CA GLY A 142 11.16 -19.65 -4.06
C GLY A 142 11.70 -20.72 -5.00
N SER A 143 11.99 -21.88 -4.44
CA SER A 143 12.30 -23.09 -5.22
C SER A 143 11.07 -23.52 -6.03
N GLU A 144 11.26 -24.34 -7.07
CA GLU A 144 10.15 -24.88 -7.85
C GLU A 144 9.17 -25.68 -6.98
N ALA A 145 9.67 -26.37 -5.94
CA ALA A 145 8.83 -27.06 -4.97
C ALA A 145 7.98 -26.08 -4.14
N GLN A 146 8.55 -24.95 -3.70
CA GLN A 146 7.79 -23.91 -2.98
C GLN A 146 6.75 -23.23 -3.87
N LYS A 147 7.10 -22.93 -5.12
CA LYS A 147 6.15 -22.39 -6.10
C LYS A 147 4.98 -23.33 -6.32
N ALA A 148 5.24 -24.64 -6.52
CA ALA A 148 4.20 -25.65 -6.68
C ALA A 148 3.29 -25.75 -5.45
N LYS A 149 3.85 -25.65 -4.23
CA LYS A 149 3.07 -25.71 -2.99
C LYS A 149 2.20 -24.49 -2.73
N TYR A 150 2.72 -23.28 -2.99
CA TYR A 150 2.15 -22.06 -2.43
C TYR A 150 1.57 -21.11 -3.48
N LEU A 151 2.19 -20.99 -4.68
CA LEU A 151 1.93 -19.87 -5.57
C LEU A 151 0.50 -19.81 -6.07
N ALA A 152 -0.02 -20.91 -6.61
CA ALA A 152 -1.40 -20.97 -7.11
C ALA A 152 -2.42 -20.75 -5.99
N ALA A 153 -2.18 -21.28 -4.79
CA ALA A 153 -3.06 -21.12 -3.64
C ALA A 153 -3.07 -19.66 -3.12
N LEU A 154 -1.94 -18.96 -3.16
CA LEU A 154 -1.86 -17.53 -2.80
C LEU A 154 -2.54 -16.66 -3.87
N LEU A 155 -2.27 -16.89 -5.16
CA LEU A 155 -2.83 -16.09 -6.24
C LEU A 155 -4.33 -16.27 -6.43
N SER A 156 -4.88 -17.44 -6.09
CA SER A 156 -6.33 -17.69 -6.07
C SER A 156 -7.02 -17.17 -4.80
N GLY A 157 -6.26 -16.80 -3.76
CA GLY A 157 -6.80 -16.42 -2.46
C GLY A 157 -7.27 -17.59 -1.60
N ARG A 158 -6.94 -18.84 -1.93
CA ARG A 158 -7.16 -20.01 -1.08
C ARG A 158 -6.30 -19.94 0.18
N PHE A 159 -5.05 -19.52 0.03
CA PHE A 159 -4.15 -19.17 1.14
C PHE A 159 -3.94 -17.66 1.18
N PHE A 160 -3.74 -17.12 2.38
CA PHE A 160 -3.25 -15.76 2.53
C PHE A 160 -1.79 -15.76 2.98
N GLY A 161 -1.11 -14.65 2.71
CA GLY A 161 0.29 -14.46 3.03
C GLY A 161 0.53 -13.31 3.98
N THR A 162 1.59 -13.42 4.78
CA THR A 162 2.04 -12.35 5.68
C THR A 162 3.55 -12.19 5.60
N MET A 163 4.03 -11.12 6.26
CA MET A 163 5.44 -10.87 6.48
C MET A 163 5.71 -10.70 7.97
N ALA A 164 6.60 -11.52 8.51
CA ALA A 164 6.95 -11.57 9.92
C ALA A 164 8.41 -11.15 10.13
N LEU A 165 8.63 -9.81 10.19
CA LEU A 165 9.96 -9.21 10.33
C LEU A 165 10.23 -8.79 11.76
N THR A 166 9.35 -7.94 12.30
CA THR A 166 9.52 -7.20 13.55
C THR A 166 9.50 -8.11 14.76
N GLU A 167 10.44 -7.91 15.67
CA GLU A 167 10.48 -8.51 17.01
C GLU A 167 10.29 -7.44 18.09
N PRO A 168 9.94 -7.79 19.33
CA PRO A 168 9.73 -6.78 20.39
C PRO A 168 10.85 -5.79 20.55
N GLN A 169 12.11 -6.20 20.34
CA GLN A 169 13.32 -5.38 20.44
C GLN A 169 13.87 -4.89 19.10
N ALA A 170 13.36 -5.35 17.96
CA ALA A 170 13.92 -5.09 16.62
C ALA A 170 12.84 -4.76 15.59
N GLY A 171 12.67 -3.47 15.28
CA GLY A 171 11.74 -2.98 14.27
C GLY A 171 12.45 -2.28 13.12
N SER A 172 12.76 -0.98 13.25
CA SER A 172 13.52 -0.23 12.25
C SER A 172 14.96 -0.73 12.08
N SER A 173 15.59 -1.25 13.15
CA SER A 173 16.87 -1.96 13.10
C SER A 173 16.64 -3.46 13.18
N LEU A 174 16.79 -4.15 12.05
CA LEU A 174 16.66 -5.60 11.95
C LEU A 174 17.96 -6.35 12.27
N SER A 175 19.07 -5.63 12.54
CA SER A 175 20.35 -6.22 12.92
C SER A 175 20.28 -7.05 14.19
N ASP A 176 19.32 -6.73 15.06
CA ASP A 176 19.18 -7.32 16.39
C ASP A 176 18.10 -8.41 16.47
N LEU A 177 17.70 -8.97 15.32
CA LEU A 177 16.79 -10.11 15.25
C LEU A 177 17.38 -11.32 15.98
N THR A 178 16.56 -11.95 16.81
CA THR A 178 16.92 -13.12 17.62
C THR A 178 16.26 -14.41 17.17
N THR A 179 15.17 -14.33 16.38
CA THR A 179 14.52 -15.52 15.79
C THR A 179 15.56 -16.35 15.06
N SER A 180 15.62 -17.64 15.37
CA SER A 180 16.58 -18.60 14.83
C SER A 180 15.91 -19.59 13.89
N ALA A 181 16.71 -20.14 12.95
CA ALA A 181 16.33 -21.19 12.01
C ALA A 181 17.38 -22.27 11.99
N THR A 182 17.13 -23.39 12.69
CA THR A 182 18.06 -24.51 12.81
C THR A 182 17.85 -25.51 11.68
N PRO A 183 18.86 -25.77 10.81
CA PRO A 183 18.73 -26.70 9.71
C PRO A 183 18.45 -28.14 10.19
N GLN A 184 17.64 -28.88 9.41
CA GLN A 184 17.28 -30.25 9.65
C GLN A 184 17.86 -31.18 8.55
N PRO A 185 18.02 -32.50 8.83
CA PRO A 185 18.55 -33.44 7.85
C PRO A 185 17.74 -33.59 6.56
N ASP A 186 16.44 -33.26 6.60
CA ASP A 186 15.52 -33.29 5.45
C ASP A 186 15.53 -32.03 4.59
N GLY A 187 16.39 -31.05 4.92
CA GLY A 187 16.50 -29.77 4.23
C GLY A 187 15.53 -28.70 4.71
N THR A 188 14.64 -29.01 5.66
CA THR A 188 13.80 -28.02 6.33
C THR A 188 14.55 -27.32 7.47
N TYR A 189 13.90 -26.38 8.13
CA TYR A 189 14.43 -25.66 9.28
C TYR A 189 13.45 -25.68 10.44
N ARG A 190 13.96 -25.74 11.66
CA ARG A 190 13.15 -25.47 12.86
C ARG A 190 13.29 -24.01 13.22
N ILE A 191 12.17 -23.30 13.13
CA ILE A 191 12.07 -21.86 13.42
C ILE A 191 11.74 -21.69 14.90
N LYS A 192 12.49 -20.81 15.60
CA LYS A 192 12.22 -20.51 17.02
C LYS A 192 12.37 -19.04 17.30
N GLY A 193 11.32 -18.41 17.85
CA GLY A 193 11.32 -17.00 18.23
C GLY A 193 9.94 -16.36 18.24
N SER A 194 9.89 -15.05 18.44
CA SER A 194 8.64 -14.29 18.51
C SER A 194 8.64 -13.13 17.55
N LYS A 195 7.49 -12.89 16.93
CA LYS A 195 7.26 -11.76 16.03
C LYS A 195 6.07 -10.93 16.50
N ILE A 196 6.14 -9.61 16.32
CA ILE A 196 5.12 -8.67 16.78
C ILE A 196 4.69 -7.73 15.64
N PHE A 197 3.51 -7.15 15.75
CA PHE A 197 2.90 -6.29 14.73
C PHE A 197 2.69 -6.98 13.38
N ILE A 198 2.41 -8.29 13.40
CA ILE A 198 2.19 -9.05 12.18
C ILE A 198 0.73 -8.89 11.75
N SER A 199 0.51 -8.07 10.72
CA SER A 199 -0.81 -7.88 10.13
C SER A 199 -1.27 -9.16 9.44
N GLY A 200 -2.52 -9.58 9.69
CA GLY A 200 -3.05 -10.81 9.12
C GLY A 200 -2.37 -12.09 9.62
N GLY A 201 -1.64 -12.04 10.73
CA GLY A 201 -0.83 -13.17 11.21
C GLY A 201 -1.63 -14.36 11.71
N ASP A 202 -2.86 -14.16 12.16
CA ASP A 202 -3.82 -15.22 12.41
C ASP A 202 -5.24 -14.75 12.13
N HIS A 203 -6.05 -15.62 11.55
CA HIS A 203 -7.46 -15.43 11.23
C HIS A 203 -8.06 -16.73 10.68
N GLU A 204 -9.39 -16.76 10.59
CA GLU A 204 -10.16 -17.87 10.00
C GLU A 204 -10.73 -17.50 8.60
N LEU A 205 -10.17 -16.51 7.92
CA LEU A 205 -10.69 -16.02 6.61
C LEU A 205 -10.40 -16.99 5.47
N ARG A 206 -9.30 -17.75 5.56
CA ARG A 206 -8.81 -18.67 4.51
C ARG A 206 -8.33 -19.97 5.11
N GLU A 207 -8.12 -20.98 4.25
CA GLU A 207 -7.69 -22.30 4.66
C GLU A 207 -6.32 -22.31 5.36
N ASN A 208 -5.40 -21.44 4.90
CA ASN A 208 -4.05 -21.36 5.43
C ASN A 208 -3.50 -19.93 5.39
N ILE A 209 -2.43 -19.72 6.18
CA ILE A 209 -1.63 -18.50 6.15
C ILE A 209 -0.17 -18.91 5.96
N VAL A 210 0.50 -18.33 4.97
CA VAL A 210 1.94 -18.55 4.71
C VAL A 210 2.70 -17.33 5.22
N HIS A 211 3.49 -17.49 6.27
CA HIS A 211 4.30 -16.41 6.81
C HIS A 211 5.68 -16.38 6.13
N LEU A 212 6.12 -15.23 5.64
CA LEU A 212 7.51 -14.99 5.28
C LEU A 212 8.24 -14.45 6.51
N VAL A 213 9.09 -15.29 7.10
CA VAL A 213 9.74 -15.03 8.40
C VAL A 213 11.22 -14.72 8.20
N LEU A 214 11.69 -13.59 8.74
CA LEU A 214 13.12 -13.31 8.86
C LEU A 214 13.69 -13.99 10.10
N ALA A 215 14.76 -14.78 9.91
CA ALA A 215 15.43 -15.49 10.99
C ALA A 215 16.94 -15.66 10.71
N ARG A 216 17.70 -16.08 11.73
CA ARG A 216 19.14 -16.34 11.63
C ARG A 216 19.42 -17.84 11.65
N ILE A 217 20.22 -18.30 10.73
CA ILE A 217 20.81 -19.63 10.76
C ILE A 217 21.94 -19.61 11.80
N PRO A 218 22.10 -20.60 12.68
CA PRO A 218 23.24 -20.71 13.60
C PRO A 218 24.59 -20.57 12.86
N GLY A 219 25.49 -19.73 13.40
CA GLY A 219 26.78 -19.43 12.76
C GLY A 219 26.73 -18.36 11.66
N ALA A 220 25.58 -17.77 11.38
CA ALA A 220 25.45 -16.68 10.42
C ALA A 220 26.26 -15.43 10.82
N PRO A 221 26.72 -14.62 9.85
CA PRO A 221 27.37 -13.34 10.13
C PRO A 221 26.50 -12.43 11.02
N PRO A 222 27.12 -11.59 11.89
CA PRO A 222 26.38 -10.63 12.70
C PRO A 222 25.73 -9.55 11.82
N GLY A 223 24.76 -8.85 12.41
CA GLY A 223 24.05 -7.76 11.75
C GLY A 223 23.12 -8.22 10.62
N VAL A 224 22.77 -7.31 9.73
CA VAL A 224 21.80 -7.56 8.65
C VAL A 224 22.27 -8.59 7.60
N LYS A 225 23.58 -8.78 7.48
CA LYS A 225 24.18 -9.74 6.53
C LYS A 225 23.99 -11.21 6.90
N GLY A 226 23.50 -11.50 8.11
CA GLY A 226 23.23 -12.88 8.56
C GLY A 226 21.77 -13.25 8.54
N ILE A 227 20.89 -12.40 8.02
CA ILE A 227 19.44 -12.63 8.02
C ILE A 227 19.03 -13.42 6.78
N SER A 228 18.29 -14.50 7.00
CA SER A 228 17.69 -15.36 5.98
C SER A 228 16.17 -15.26 6.00
N LEU A 229 15.53 -15.67 4.90
CA LEU A 229 14.07 -15.64 4.76
C LEU A 229 13.51 -17.06 4.70
N PHE A 230 12.41 -17.30 5.38
CA PHE A 230 11.75 -18.61 5.44
C PHE A 230 10.27 -18.50 5.14
N SER A 231 9.72 -19.45 4.39
CA SER A 231 8.27 -19.68 4.31
C SER A 231 7.87 -20.61 5.46
N VAL A 232 6.92 -20.15 6.29
CA VAL A 232 6.43 -20.86 7.48
C VAL A 232 4.90 -20.83 7.44
N PRO A 233 4.24 -21.92 7.00
CA PRO A 233 2.78 -21.95 6.94
C PRO A 233 2.16 -22.22 8.31
N LYS A 234 0.93 -21.70 8.55
CA LYS A 234 0.11 -22.00 9.75
C LYS A 234 -0.26 -23.48 9.83
N PHE A 235 -0.61 -24.08 8.70
CA PHE A 235 -0.72 -25.54 8.51
C PHE A 235 0.33 -25.95 7.49
N ARG A 236 1.07 -27.03 7.77
CA ARG A 236 2.05 -27.58 6.81
C ARG A 236 1.37 -27.89 5.50
N VAL A 237 2.10 -27.76 4.40
CA VAL A 237 1.56 -27.93 3.05
C VAL A 237 2.30 -29.06 2.36
N ASN A 238 1.55 -30.05 1.87
CA ASN A 238 2.08 -31.17 1.11
C ASN A 238 2.52 -30.74 -0.31
N ALA A 239 3.25 -31.60 -1.00
CA ALA A 239 3.76 -31.31 -2.35
C ALA A 239 2.64 -31.02 -3.37
N ASP A 240 1.44 -31.57 -3.18
CA ASP A 240 0.25 -31.36 -3.99
C ASP A 240 -0.59 -30.13 -3.55
N SER A 241 -0.04 -29.28 -2.71
CA SER A 241 -0.70 -28.09 -2.13
C SER A 241 -1.89 -28.40 -1.21
N SER A 242 -2.12 -29.65 -0.81
CA SER A 242 -3.08 -30.02 0.23
C SER A 242 -2.56 -29.66 1.63
N LEU A 243 -3.49 -29.50 2.60
CA LEU A 243 -3.13 -29.18 3.97
C LEU A 243 -2.59 -30.42 4.71
N GLY A 244 -1.48 -30.25 5.40
CA GLY A 244 -0.93 -31.16 6.38
C GLY A 244 -1.36 -30.80 7.82
N PRO A 245 -0.65 -31.30 8.82
CA PRO A 245 -0.92 -30.99 10.24
C PRO A 245 -0.66 -29.50 10.52
N ARG A 246 -1.24 -29.01 11.64
CA ARG A 246 -0.94 -27.68 12.15
C ARG A 246 0.55 -27.57 12.44
N ASN A 247 1.14 -26.47 11.99
CA ASN A 247 2.51 -26.14 12.32
C ASN A 247 2.58 -25.50 13.72
N ASP A 248 3.77 -25.53 14.33
CA ASP A 248 4.00 -24.96 15.67
C ASP A 248 4.16 -23.43 15.56
N VAL A 249 3.06 -22.77 15.14
CA VAL A 249 2.88 -21.32 15.08
C VAL A 249 1.70 -20.97 15.98
N THR A 250 1.98 -20.23 17.06
CA THR A 250 1.01 -19.90 18.10
C THR A 250 0.69 -18.41 18.08
N LEU A 251 -0.60 -18.07 18.10
CA LEU A 251 -1.05 -16.71 18.36
C LEU A 251 -0.92 -16.43 19.85
N ALA A 252 0.05 -15.58 20.22
CA ALA A 252 0.26 -15.16 21.61
C ALA A 252 -0.70 -14.05 22.04
N GLY A 253 -1.23 -13.28 21.09
CA GLY A 253 -2.22 -12.24 21.36
C GLY A 253 -2.47 -11.31 20.17
N LEU A 254 -3.55 -10.54 20.27
CA LEU A 254 -3.87 -9.46 19.36
C LEU A 254 -3.42 -8.12 19.94
N ILE A 255 -3.04 -7.20 19.07
CA ILE A 255 -2.63 -5.84 19.42
C ILE A 255 -3.76 -4.90 19.05
N HIS A 256 -4.25 -4.14 20.04
CA HIS A 256 -5.26 -3.10 19.85
C HIS A 256 -4.60 -1.82 19.35
N LYS A 257 -5.16 -1.22 18.29
CA LYS A 257 -4.54 -0.12 17.55
C LYS A 257 -5.39 1.15 17.59
N ALA A 258 -4.75 2.28 17.34
CA ALA A 258 -5.45 3.56 17.16
C ALA A 258 -6.36 3.56 15.92
N GLY A 259 -5.91 2.97 14.82
CA GLY A 259 -6.63 2.81 13.55
C GLY A 259 -6.33 1.46 12.90
N TRP A 260 -6.88 1.22 11.70
CA TRP A 260 -6.82 -0.08 11.01
C TRP A 260 -7.32 -1.21 11.90
N ARG A 261 -8.32 -0.94 12.72
CA ARG A 261 -8.77 -1.84 13.76
C ARG A 261 -9.34 -3.14 13.20
N GLY A 262 -9.98 -3.09 12.02
CA GLY A 262 -10.51 -4.28 11.35
C GLY A 262 -9.46 -5.28 10.84
N THR A 263 -8.16 -4.89 10.77
CA THR A 263 -7.08 -5.83 10.46
C THR A 263 -6.51 -6.42 11.73
N THR A 264 -6.37 -7.75 11.81
CA THR A 264 -5.64 -8.38 12.92
C THR A 264 -4.19 -7.90 12.93
N SER A 265 -3.68 -7.53 14.09
CA SER A 265 -2.27 -7.26 14.33
C SER A 265 -1.83 -8.20 15.44
N THR A 266 -0.93 -9.11 15.13
CA THR A 266 -0.67 -10.28 16.00
C THR A 266 0.71 -10.25 16.62
N MET A 267 0.80 -10.87 17.79
CA MET A 267 2.04 -11.41 18.34
C MET A 267 2.04 -12.92 18.06
N LEU A 268 3.04 -13.38 17.29
CA LEU A 268 3.20 -14.79 16.93
C LEU A 268 4.42 -15.37 17.64
N SER A 269 4.25 -16.57 18.19
CA SER A 269 5.33 -17.41 18.68
C SER A 269 5.55 -18.58 17.72
N PHE A 270 6.79 -18.83 17.40
CA PHE A 270 7.24 -19.90 16.51
C PHE A 270 8.07 -20.89 17.33
N GLY A 271 7.74 -22.17 17.29
CA GLY A 271 8.55 -23.22 17.89
C GLY A 271 8.40 -23.34 19.41
N ASP A 272 7.20 -23.14 19.95
CA ASP A 272 6.92 -23.37 21.38
C ASP A 272 7.08 -24.84 21.78
N GLN A 273 6.85 -25.77 20.83
CA GLN A 273 7.02 -27.21 20.97
C GLN A 273 8.31 -27.73 20.28
N ASP A 274 9.20 -26.83 19.85
CA ASP A 274 10.39 -27.13 19.05
C ASP A 274 10.08 -27.85 17.70
N ASP A 275 8.86 -27.72 17.16
CA ASP A 275 8.39 -28.39 15.92
C ASP A 275 7.88 -27.40 14.84
N CYS A 276 8.29 -26.15 14.88
CA CYS A 276 7.94 -25.17 13.85
C CYS A 276 8.77 -25.38 12.58
N GLU A 277 8.14 -25.92 11.54
CA GLU A 277 8.78 -26.18 10.25
C GLU A 277 8.76 -24.94 9.36
N GLY A 278 9.92 -24.64 8.75
CA GLY A 278 10.08 -23.60 7.75
C GLY A 278 11.00 -24.04 6.60
N GLU A 279 10.80 -23.47 5.44
CA GLU A 279 11.61 -23.72 4.25
C GLU A 279 12.35 -22.44 3.85
N LEU A 280 13.66 -22.53 3.56
CA LEU A 280 14.46 -21.39 3.13
C LEU A 280 13.96 -20.85 1.79
N VAL A 281 13.74 -19.54 1.71
CA VAL A 281 13.38 -18.83 0.48
C VAL A 281 14.62 -18.08 -0.03
N GLY A 282 15.03 -18.38 -1.26
CA GLY A 282 16.25 -17.83 -1.85
C GLY A 282 17.52 -18.51 -1.30
N GLN A 283 18.54 -17.72 -1.01
CA GLN A 283 19.83 -18.21 -0.51
C GLN A 283 20.03 -17.82 0.97
N PRO A 284 20.81 -18.60 1.75
CA PRO A 284 21.20 -18.21 3.10
C PRO A 284 21.79 -16.79 3.13
N HIS A 285 21.43 -16.02 4.16
CA HIS A 285 21.97 -14.67 4.41
C HIS A 285 21.54 -13.60 3.39
N GLN A 286 20.56 -13.90 2.52
CA GLN A 286 20.00 -12.95 1.56
C GLN A 286 18.54 -12.55 1.87
N GLY A 287 18.07 -12.83 3.07
CA GLY A 287 16.67 -12.61 3.44
C GLY A 287 16.19 -11.17 3.25
N LEU A 288 17.02 -10.18 3.60
CA LEU A 288 16.68 -8.76 3.37
C LEU A 288 16.68 -8.40 1.88
N ALA A 289 17.56 -8.95 1.07
CA ALA A 289 17.59 -8.70 -0.37
C ALA A 289 16.30 -9.22 -1.04
N CYS A 290 15.83 -10.41 -0.64
CA CYS A 290 14.56 -10.95 -1.09
C CYS A 290 13.38 -10.05 -0.69
N MET A 291 13.38 -9.56 0.55
CA MET A 291 12.32 -8.66 1.05
C MET A 291 12.36 -7.29 0.36
N PHE A 292 13.54 -6.73 0.08
CA PHE A 292 13.67 -5.44 -0.60
C PHE A 292 13.11 -5.45 -2.02
N HIS A 293 13.16 -6.59 -2.72
CA HIS A 293 12.56 -6.73 -4.05
C HIS A 293 11.05 -6.41 -4.04
N MET A 294 10.37 -6.84 -3.00
CA MET A 294 8.94 -6.56 -2.79
C MET A 294 8.68 -5.16 -2.24
N MET A 295 9.62 -4.59 -1.48
CA MET A 295 9.39 -3.35 -0.73
C MET A 295 9.12 -2.13 -1.61
N ASN A 296 9.60 -2.08 -2.85
CA ASN A 296 9.29 -0.96 -3.75
C ASN A 296 7.80 -0.94 -4.10
N GLU A 297 7.22 -2.09 -4.45
CA GLU A 297 5.77 -2.18 -4.72
C GLU A 297 4.95 -1.95 -3.45
N ALA A 298 5.39 -2.51 -2.31
CA ALA A 298 4.75 -2.28 -1.01
C ALA A 298 4.77 -0.80 -0.62
N ARG A 299 5.89 -0.09 -0.83
CA ARG A 299 6.00 1.35 -0.53
C ARG A 299 5.07 2.20 -1.39
N ILE A 300 4.95 1.90 -2.70
CA ILE A 300 3.94 2.54 -3.57
C ILE A 300 2.54 2.25 -3.02
N GLY A 301 2.27 1.00 -2.67
CA GLY A 301 1.00 0.58 -2.08
C GLY A 301 0.65 1.31 -0.79
N VAL A 302 1.61 1.51 0.12
CA VAL A 302 1.42 2.27 1.38
C VAL A 302 1.21 3.75 1.11
N GLY A 303 2.01 4.34 0.21
CA GLY A 303 1.82 5.72 -0.21
C GLY A 303 0.42 5.95 -0.79
N MET A 304 -0.03 5.05 -1.67
CA MET A 304 -1.39 5.09 -2.23
C MET A 304 -2.47 4.92 -1.16
N GLY A 305 -2.24 4.08 -0.13
CA GLY A 305 -3.14 3.98 1.03
C GLY A 305 -3.29 5.31 1.77
N ALA A 306 -2.17 6.00 2.02
CA ALA A 306 -2.20 7.33 2.63
C ALA A 306 -2.95 8.35 1.77
N VAL A 307 -2.74 8.31 0.44
CA VAL A 307 -3.47 9.16 -0.51
C VAL A 307 -4.98 8.93 -0.39
N MET A 308 -5.42 7.68 -0.38
CA MET A 308 -6.85 7.36 -0.41
C MET A 308 -7.56 7.77 0.88
N TYR A 309 -6.95 7.63 2.04
CA TYR A 309 -7.52 8.16 3.28
C TYR A 309 -7.60 9.70 3.26
N GLY A 310 -6.56 10.38 2.78
CA GLY A 310 -6.59 11.83 2.61
C GLY A 310 -7.64 12.28 1.61
N TYR A 311 -7.74 11.57 0.49
CA TYR A 311 -8.70 11.86 -0.58
C TYR A 311 -10.15 11.71 -0.10
N ARG A 312 -10.48 10.66 0.66
CA ARG A 312 -11.79 10.51 1.30
C ARG A 312 -12.09 11.63 2.27
N GLY A 313 -11.10 12.02 3.08
CA GLY A 313 -11.24 13.17 3.98
C GLY A 313 -11.55 14.46 3.23
N TYR A 314 -10.87 14.70 2.09
CA TYR A 314 -11.14 15.84 1.22
C TYR A 314 -12.55 15.80 0.63
N LEU A 315 -12.98 14.68 0.05
CA LEU A 315 -14.33 14.56 -0.54
C LEU A 315 -15.43 14.75 0.50
N ALA A 316 -15.29 14.13 1.68
CA ALA A 316 -16.22 14.30 2.79
C ALA A 316 -16.29 15.77 3.26
N SER A 317 -15.14 16.44 3.35
CA SER A 317 -15.04 17.84 3.73
C SER A 317 -15.71 18.76 2.70
N LEU A 318 -15.47 18.49 1.42
CA LEU A 318 -16.03 19.26 0.32
C LEU A 318 -17.56 19.16 0.31
N GLN A 319 -18.09 17.95 0.47
CA GLN A 319 -19.54 17.72 0.57
C GLN A 319 -20.10 18.44 1.79
N TYR A 320 -19.53 18.22 2.98
CA TYR A 320 -19.97 18.86 4.21
C TYR A 320 -19.95 20.38 4.10
N ALA A 321 -18.90 20.96 3.53
CA ALA A 321 -18.76 22.41 3.38
C ALA A 321 -19.76 23.02 2.39
N ARG A 322 -20.26 22.26 1.42
CA ARG A 322 -21.30 22.69 0.48
C ARG A 322 -22.69 22.66 1.10
N GLU A 323 -22.95 21.74 2.01
CA GLU A 323 -24.27 21.51 2.60
C GLU A 323 -24.47 22.25 3.94
N ARG A 324 -23.42 22.32 4.79
CA ARG A 324 -23.50 22.90 6.12
C ARG A 324 -23.59 24.43 6.06
N LEU A 325 -24.70 24.97 6.51
CA LEU A 325 -24.88 26.40 6.70
C LEU A 325 -24.31 26.83 8.05
N GLN A 326 -23.48 27.86 8.08
CA GLN A 326 -22.91 28.42 9.31
C GLN A 326 -22.40 29.84 9.08
N GLY A 327 -22.81 30.77 9.96
CA GLY A 327 -22.31 32.12 9.94
C GLY A 327 -22.65 32.93 8.67
N ARG A 328 -21.98 34.04 8.52
CA ARG A 328 -22.15 34.99 7.38
C ARG A 328 -20.76 35.47 6.94
N PRO A 329 -20.60 35.95 5.70
CA PRO A 329 -19.37 36.60 5.29
C PRO A 329 -19.02 37.77 6.20
N PRO A 330 -17.74 38.06 6.50
CA PRO A 330 -17.33 39.16 7.38
C PRO A 330 -17.85 40.54 6.98
N ALA A 331 -18.14 40.73 5.68
CA ALA A 331 -18.69 41.97 5.15
C ALA A 331 -20.22 42.09 5.38
N ALA A 332 -20.92 41.04 5.76
CA ALA A 332 -22.36 41.05 6.01
C ALA A 332 -22.63 41.64 7.40
N LYS A 333 -23.09 42.88 7.44
CA LYS A 333 -23.34 43.62 8.69
C LYS A 333 -24.75 43.38 9.26
N ASP A 334 -25.67 42.90 8.42
CA ASP A 334 -27.05 42.65 8.83
C ASP A 334 -27.17 41.23 9.46
N PRO A 335 -27.48 41.14 10.76
CA PRO A 335 -27.64 39.87 11.45
C PRO A 335 -28.88 39.06 11.00
N LEU A 336 -29.79 39.65 10.27
CA LEU A 336 -30.98 39.01 9.71
C LEU A 336 -30.74 38.31 8.36
N GLN A 337 -29.60 38.57 7.73
CA GLN A 337 -29.24 37.85 6.51
C GLN A 337 -29.15 36.32 6.79
N PRO A 338 -29.51 35.47 5.81
CA PRO A 338 -29.41 34.03 5.99
C PRO A 338 -27.93 33.58 6.16
N GLN A 339 -27.75 32.44 6.83
CA GLN A 339 -26.45 31.77 6.89
C GLN A 339 -26.04 31.32 5.51
N VAL A 340 -24.73 31.23 5.32
CA VAL A 340 -24.12 30.73 4.05
C VAL A 340 -23.49 29.34 4.25
N PRO A 341 -23.35 28.54 3.15
CA PRO A 341 -22.58 27.31 3.22
C PRO A 341 -21.14 27.57 3.66
N LEU A 342 -20.53 26.62 4.38
CA LEU A 342 -19.16 26.75 4.88
C LEU A 342 -18.16 27.05 3.77
N VAL A 343 -18.36 26.51 2.57
CA VAL A 343 -17.51 26.75 1.40
C VAL A 343 -17.43 28.24 0.97
N ALA A 344 -18.35 29.08 1.43
CA ALA A 344 -18.33 30.53 1.18
C ALA A 344 -17.29 31.27 2.04
N HIS A 345 -16.83 30.67 3.15
CA HIS A 345 -15.85 31.26 4.04
C HIS A 345 -14.42 31.10 3.50
N ALA A 346 -13.63 32.18 3.54
CA ALA A 346 -12.27 32.22 2.95
C ALA A 346 -11.34 31.17 3.58
N ASP A 347 -11.36 30.98 4.90
CA ASP A 347 -10.52 30.02 5.60
C ASP A 347 -10.90 28.57 5.27
N VAL A 348 -12.21 28.28 5.16
CA VAL A 348 -12.68 26.95 4.72
C VAL A 348 -12.20 26.66 3.28
N ARG A 349 -12.28 27.64 2.36
CA ARG A 349 -11.73 27.50 1.00
C ARG A 349 -10.22 27.25 1.00
N ARG A 350 -9.47 27.96 1.83
CA ARG A 350 -8.03 27.73 1.99
C ARG A 350 -7.74 26.29 2.41
N MET A 351 -8.45 25.77 3.42
CA MET A 351 -8.30 24.38 3.90
C MET A 351 -8.68 23.37 2.83
N LEU A 352 -9.75 23.56 2.09
CA LEU A 352 -10.16 22.70 0.97
C LEU A 352 -9.14 22.70 -0.17
N LEU A 353 -8.59 23.86 -0.53
CA LEU A 353 -7.54 23.96 -1.54
C LEU A 353 -6.24 23.27 -1.13
N ALA A 354 -5.86 23.40 0.15
CA ALA A 354 -4.70 22.68 0.69
C ALA A 354 -4.90 21.17 0.62
N GLN A 355 -6.07 20.66 1.08
CA GLN A 355 -6.40 19.24 0.97
C GLN A 355 -6.34 18.77 -0.49
N LYS A 356 -6.99 19.50 -1.41
CA LYS A 356 -6.99 19.18 -2.84
C LYS A 356 -5.58 19.08 -3.40
N ALA A 357 -4.74 20.06 -3.13
CA ALA A 357 -3.35 20.07 -3.61
C ALA A 357 -2.54 18.87 -3.08
N TYR A 358 -2.70 18.53 -1.80
CA TYR A 358 -2.01 17.40 -1.20
C TYR A 358 -2.48 16.06 -1.78
N VAL A 359 -3.78 15.82 -1.84
CA VAL A 359 -4.30 14.50 -2.21
C VAL A 359 -4.22 14.23 -3.71
N GLU A 360 -4.53 15.21 -4.57
CA GLU A 360 -4.44 15.05 -6.02
C GLU A 360 -2.98 14.98 -6.49
N GLY A 361 -2.09 15.81 -5.93
CA GLY A 361 -0.66 15.74 -6.21
C GLY A 361 -0.03 14.42 -5.77
N ALA A 362 -0.39 13.93 -4.58
CA ALA A 362 0.05 12.64 -4.08
C ALA A 362 -0.50 11.47 -4.93
N PHE A 363 -1.74 11.58 -5.39
CA PHE A 363 -2.37 10.59 -6.27
C PHE A 363 -1.65 10.50 -7.62
N ALA A 364 -1.40 11.65 -8.24
CA ALA A 364 -0.61 11.73 -9.47
C ALA A 364 0.78 11.11 -9.32
N LEU A 365 1.48 11.40 -8.21
CA LEU A 365 2.79 10.83 -7.92
C LEU A 365 2.73 9.30 -7.75
N GLY A 366 1.72 8.78 -7.04
CA GLY A 366 1.53 7.35 -6.84
C GLY A 366 1.25 6.59 -8.14
N LEU A 367 0.38 7.14 -8.99
CA LEU A 367 0.09 6.56 -10.32
C LEU A 367 1.30 6.69 -11.27
N TYR A 368 2.05 7.79 -11.22
CA TYR A 368 3.28 7.94 -11.99
C TYR A 368 4.33 6.88 -11.60
N ALA A 369 4.51 6.62 -10.31
CA ALA A 369 5.41 5.57 -9.86
C ALA A 369 4.95 4.18 -10.34
N ALA A 370 3.65 3.90 -10.33
CA ALA A 370 3.10 2.66 -10.89
C ALA A 370 3.34 2.57 -12.41
N ARG A 371 3.22 3.69 -13.14
CA ARG A 371 3.53 3.76 -14.56
C ARG A 371 5.02 3.51 -14.84
N LEU A 372 5.92 3.95 -13.97
CA LEU A 372 7.35 3.65 -14.06
C LEU A 372 7.64 2.15 -13.89
N VAL A 373 6.85 1.43 -13.06
CA VAL A 373 6.96 -0.04 -12.98
C VAL A 373 6.59 -0.68 -14.32
N ASP A 374 5.55 -0.20 -15.00
CA ASP A 374 5.20 -0.68 -16.34
C ASP A 374 6.32 -0.39 -17.35
N GLU A 375 6.91 0.81 -17.31
CA GLU A 375 8.02 1.17 -18.18
C GLU A 375 9.27 0.31 -17.92
N GLN A 376 9.59 0.06 -16.67
CA GLN A 376 10.70 -0.80 -16.29
C GLN A 376 10.51 -2.25 -16.79
N ARG A 377 9.28 -2.76 -16.75
CA ARG A 377 8.95 -4.15 -17.13
C ARG A 377 8.79 -4.32 -18.64
N THR A 378 8.16 -3.36 -19.31
CA THR A 378 7.68 -3.49 -20.68
C THR A 378 8.16 -2.41 -21.64
N GLY A 379 9.07 -1.54 -21.20
CA GLY A 379 9.65 -0.46 -22.02
C GLY A 379 10.28 -0.98 -23.32
N THR A 380 10.20 -0.17 -24.38
CA THR A 380 10.54 -0.58 -25.76
C THR A 380 12.04 -0.80 -26.00
N SER A 381 12.90 -0.26 -25.12
CA SER A 381 14.35 -0.47 -25.18
C SER A 381 14.94 -0.75 -23.81
N GLU A 382 16.10 -1.36 -23.75
CA GLU A 382 16.84 -1.58 -22.50
C GLU A 382 17.16 -0.27 -21.79
N ALA A 383 17.54 0.77 -22.54
CA ALA A 383 17.82 2.09 -22.00
C ALA A 383 16.57 2.69 -21.33
N ALA A 384 15.40 2.64 -21.98
CA ALA A 384 14.15 3.13 -21.41
C ALA A 384 13.76 2.38 -20.13
N ARG A 385 13.93 1.06 -20.11
CA ARG A 385 13.69 0.25 -18.90
C ARG A 385 14.64 0.59 -17.75
N ALA A 386 15.92 0.82 -18.07
CA ALA A 386 16.92 1.20 -17.08
C ALA A 386 16.65 2.61 -16.50
N GLU A 387 16.32 3.58 -17.33
CA GLU A 387 15.95 4.94 -16.89
C GLU A 387 14.69 4.92 -16.01
N ALA A 388 13.64 4.20 -16.41
CA ALA A 388 12.43 4.04 -15.60
C ALA A 388 12.75 3.41 -14.23
N GLY A 389 13.57 2.37 -14.20
CA GLY A 389 14.03 1.75 -12.95
C GLY A 389 14.79 2.72 -12.05
N LEU A 390 15.67 3.54 -12.62
CA LEU A 390 16.46 4.53 -11.89
C LEU A 390 15.58 5.64 -11.28
N LEU A 391 14.61 6.16 -12.04
CA LEU A 391 13.62 7.12 -11.53
C LEU A 391 12.75 6.50 -10.44
N LEU A 392 12.25 5.29 -10.66
CA LEU A 392 11.43 4.57 -9.70
C LEU A 392 12.17 4.38 -8.38
N ASP A 393 13.43 3.98 -8.44
CA ASP A 393 14.29 3.81 -7.27
C ASP A 393 14.42 5.11 -6.46
N LEU A 394 14.65 6.24 -7.12
CA LEU A 394 14.74 7.56 -6.46
C LEU A 394 13.39 7.97 -5.84
N LEU A 395 12.30 7.79 -6.59
CA LEU A 395 10.98 8.28 -6.17
C LEU A 395 10.32 7.39 -5.11
N THR A 396 10.65 6.11 -5.00
CA THR A 396 9.99 5.17 -4.09
C THR A 396 9.93 5.66 -2.63
N PRO A 397 11.03 6.16 -1.99
CA PRO A 397 10.96 6.71 -0.65
C PRO A 397 10.05 7.94 -0.55
N ILE A 398 10.01 8.77 -1.59
CA ILE A 398 9.18 9.98 -1.66
C ILE A 398 7.71 9.59 -1.78
N VAL A 399 7.38 8.66 -2.70
CA VAL A 399 6.01 8.13 -2.91
C VAL A 399 5.42 7.54 -1.64
N LYS A 400 6.24 6.93 -0.78
CA LYS A 400 5.80 6.42 0.52
C LYS A 400 5.64 7.52 1.56
N SER A 401 6.64 8.40 1.68
CA SER A 401 6.77 9.27 2.84
C SER A 401 6.00 10.59 2.70
N TRP A 402 6.06 11.22 1.53
CA TRP A 402 5.38 12.49 1.31
C TRP A 402 3.85 12.39 1.43
N PRO A 403 3.18 11.41 0.77
CA PRO A 403 1.74 11.20 0.97
C PRO A 403 1.39 10.86 2.43
N ALA A 404 2.19 10.03 3.11
CA ALA A 404 1.93 9.67 4.49
C ALA A 404 1.92 10.89 5.42
N GLN A 405 2.72 11.92 5.14
CA GLN A 405 2.76 13.18 5.88
C GLN A 405 1.58 14.09 5.49
N TRP A 406 1.48 14.43 4.20
CA TRP A 406 0.60 15.52 3.76
C TRP A 406 -0.85 15.11 3.57
N CYS A 407 -1.11 13.82 3.28
CA CYS A 407 -2.48 13.31 3.27
C CYS A 407 -3.03 13.09 4.70
N LEU A 408 -2.15 12.86 5.70
CA LEU A 408 -2.57 12.92 7.10
C LEU A 408 -2.92 14.36 7.52
N GLU A 409 -2.14 15.35 7.06
CA GLU A 409 -2.49 16.77 7.27
C GLU A 409 -3.82 17.11 6.59
N ALA A 410 -4.08 16.59 5.39
CA ALA A 410 -5.39 16.72 4.76
C ALA A 410 -6.53 16.14 5.63
N ASN A 411 -6.31 15.01 6.30
CA ASN A 411 -7.28 14.46 7.26
C ASN A 411 -7.45 15.35 8.50
N SER A 412 -6.39 15.98 9.00
CA SER A 412 -6.48 16.97 10.11
C SER A 412 -7.34 18.17 9.71
N LEU A 413 -7.14 18.68 8.49
CA LEU A 413 -7.97 19.76 7.93
C LEU A 413 -9.42 19.32 7.72
N ALA A 414 -9.66 18.05 7.40
CA ALA A 414 -11.01 17.50 7.27
C ALA A 414 -11.76 17.54 8.61
N ILE A 415 -11.12 17.13 9.69
CA ILE A 415 -11.69 17.26 11.04
C ILE A 415 -11.96 18.73 11.36
N GLN A 416 -11.04 19.64 11.04
CA GLN A 416 -11.16 21.06 11.29
C GLN A 416 -12.37 21.68 10.57
N ILE A 417 -12.60 21.31 9.30
CA ILE A 417 -13.76 21.81 8.51
C ILE A 417 -15.10 21.32 9.09
N HIS A 418 -15.15 20.11 9.62
CA HIS A 418 -16.35 19.59 10.29
C HIS A 418 -16.57 20.22 11.68
N GLY A 419 -15.55 20.86 12.26
CA GLY A 419 -15.63 21.45 13.61
C GLY A 419 -15.85 20.39 14.67
N GLY A 420 -16.72 20.65 15.64
CA GLY A 420 -17.03 19.70 16.72
C GLY A 420 -17.56 18.35 16.20
N TYR A 421 -18.30 18.34 15.10
CA TYR A 421 -18.76 17.11 14.48
C TYR A 421 -17.63 16.24 13.90
N GLY A 422 -16.54 16.84 13.43
CA GLY A 422 -15.37 16.13 12.96
C GLY A 422 -14.60 15.36 14.06
N TYR A 423 -14.87 15.69 15.33
CA TYR A 423 -14.29 15.03 16.49
C TYR A 423 -15.18 13.93 17.07
N THR A 424 -16.34 13.69 16.45
CA THR A 424 -17.29 12.66 16.87
C THR A 424 -17.26 11.47 15.93
N ARG A 425 -17.69 10.30 16.43
CA ARG A 425 -17.71 9.07 15.62
C ARG A 425 -18.86 9.02 14.60
N GLU A 426 -19.82 9.95 14.66
CA GLU A 426 -20.94 10.05 13.71
C GLU A 426 -20.46 10.44 12.30
N TYR A 427 -19.30 11.08 12.20
CA TYR A 427 -18.67 11.45 10.93
C TYR A 427 -17.38 10.64 10.69
N PRO A 428 -17.11 10.21 9.44
CA PRO A 428 -16.03 9.28 9.18
C PRO A 428 -14.61 9.90 9.19
N VAL A 429 -14.50 11.23 9.27
CA VAL A 429 -13.20 11.92 9.10
C VAL A 429 -12.22 11.65 10.22
N GLU A 430 -12.71 11.35 11.44
CA GLU A 430 -11.85 10.98 12.57
C GLU A 430 -11.23 9.59 12.36
N GLN A 431 -11.99 8.62 11.79
CA GLN A 431 -11.49 7.31 11.45
C GLN A 431 -10.42 7.40 10.35
N PHE A 432 -10.65 8.20 9.30
CA PHE A 432 -9.66 8.40 8.23
C PHE A 432 -8.34 8.96 8.77
N TRP A 433 -8.40 9.87 9.74
CA TRP A 433 -7.21 10.41 10.38
C TRP A 433 -6.47 9.35 11.19
N ARG A 434 -7.18 8.56 12.01
CA ARG A 434 -6.59 7.47 12.80
C ARG A 434 -5.95 6.40 11.91
N ASP A 435 -6.64 6.00 10.87
CA ASP A 435 -6.18 4.99 9.93
C ASP A 435 -4.95 5.50 9.17
N ASN A 436 -4.96 6.74 8.71
CA ASN A 436 -3.85 7.32 7.94
C ASN A 436 -2.58 7.50 8.79
N ARG A 437 -2.71 7.67 10.12
CA ARG A 437 -1.56 7.88 11.00
C ARG A 437 -0.56 6.73 10.99
N LEU A 438 -1.01 5.51 10.73
CA LEU A 438 -0.15 4.34 10.62
C LEU A 438 0.84 4.45 9.44
N ASN A 439 0.43 5.09 8.34
CA ASN A 439 1.24 5.16 7.12
C ASN A 439 2.57 5.92 7.29
N MET A 440 2.73 6.71 8.33
CA MET A 440 4.02 7.34 8.70
C MET A 440 4.98 6.37 9.40
N ILE A 441 4.48 5.23 9.89
CA ILE A 441 5.21 4.33 10.79
C ILE A 441 5.62 3.03 10.06
N HIS A 442 4.65 2.31 9.49
CA HIS A 442 4.89 0.99 8.90
C HIS A 442 5.63 1.06 7.56
N GLU A 443 6.20 -0.06 7.12
CA GLU A 443 7.01 -0.19 5.89
C GLU A 443 8.15 0.84 5.81
N GLY A 444 8.76 1.11 6.97
CA GLY A 444 9.81 2.09 7.16
C GLY A 444 9.27 3.49 7.52
N THR A 445 9.70 3.98 8.68
CA THR A 445 9.36 5.33 9.16
C THR A 445 9.93 6.41 8.23
N HIS A 446 9.51 7.66 8.41
CA HIS A 446 10.06 8.80 7.65
C HIS A 446 11.59 8.87 7.71
N GLY A 447 12.19 8.63 8.90
CA GLY A 447 13.65 8.59 9.06
C GLY A 447 14.30 7.48 8.21
N ILE A 448 13.70 6.29 8.14
CA ILE A 448 14.18 5.20 7.27
C ILE A 448 14.06 5.57 5.80
N GLN A 449 12.96 6.21 5.37
CA GLN A 449 12.80 6.68 3.99
C GLN A 449 13.84 7.77 3.66
N ALA A 450 14.09 8.69 4.58
CA ALA A 450 15.10 9.74 4.41
C ALA A 450 16.52 9.15 4.27
N LEU A 451 16.87 8.19 5.11
CA LEU A 451 18.16 7.48 5.01
C LEU A 451 18.29 6.72 3.70
N ASP A 452 17.23 6.08 3.23
CA ASP A 452 17.22 5.39 1.93
C ASP A 452 17.37 6.38 0.76
N LEU A 453 16.64 7.50 0.79
CA LEU A 453 16.69 8.54 -0.23
C LEU A 453 18.08 9.19 -0.29
N LEU A 454 18.52 9.80 0.81
CA LEU A 454 19.72 10.64 0.84
C LEU A 454 21.00 9.81 0.94
N GLY A 455 21.00 8.76 1.77
CA GLY A 455 22.19 7.93 1.99
C GLY A 455 22.48 6.91 0.90
N ARG A 456 21.49 6.59 0.05
CA ARG A 456 21.62 5.55 -0.97
C ARG A 456 21.14 5.97 -2.35
N LYS A 457 19.87 6.32 -2.49
CA LYS A 457 19.23 6.52 -3.81
C LYS A 457 19.74 7.76 -4.55
N ALA A 458 19.94 8.85 -3.84
CA ALA A 458 20.44 10.11 -4.41
C ALA A 458 21.89 9.99 -4.90
N VAL A 459 22.72 9.23 -4.18
CA VAL A 459 24.16 9.08 -4.49
C VAL A 459 24.47 7.86 -5.39
N MET A 460 23.48 7.02 -5.63
CA MET A 460 23.60 5.81 -6.45
C MET A 460 24.07 6.14 -7.86
N GLN A 461 24.99 5.32 -8.41
CA GLN A 461 25.57 5.54 -9.75
C GLN A 461 26.10 6.97 -9.94
N GLN A 462 26.79 7.51 -8.91
CA GLN A 462 27.36 8.87 -8.93
C GLN A 462 26.30 9.96 -9.13
N GLY A 463 25.12 9.82 -8.58
CA GLY A 463 24.04 10.79 -8.68
C GLY A 463 23.23 10.72 -9.98
N ALA A 464 23.37 9.65 -10.76
CA ALA A 464 22.67 9.51 -12.05
C ALA A 464 21.15 9.64 -11.92
N ALA A 465 20.55 9.16 -10.81
CA ALA A 465 19.12 9.26 -10.56
C ALA A 465 18.66 10.72 -10.36
N ILE A 466 19.39 11.51 -9.59
CA ILE A 466 19.13 12.95 -9.40
C ILE A 466 19.29 13.70 -10.73
N ALA A 467 20.34 13.40 -11.49
CA ALA A 467 20.56 14.04 -12.79
C ALA A 467 19.42 13.71 -13.79
N LEU A 468 18.96 12.46 -13.82
CA LEU A 468 17.82 12.04 -14.66
C LEU A 468 16.52 12.74 -14.22
N PHE A 469 16.24 12.79 -12.93
CA PHE A 469 15.08 13.49 -12.39
C PHE A 469 15.12 14.99 -12.73
N GLY A 470 16.30 15.62 -12.59
CA GLY A 470 16.50 17.03 -12.99
C GLY A 470 16.18 17.27 -14.47
N ARG A 471 16.61 16.37 -15.37
CA ARG A 471 16.24 16.48 -16.81
C ARG A 471 14.75 16.36 -17.03
N THR A 472 14.08 15.46 -16.33
CA THR A 472 12.63 15.27 -16.41
C THR A 472 11.87 16.51 -15.94
N LEU A 473 12.30 17.12 -14.83
CA LEU A 473 11.75 18.38 -14.33
C LEU A 473 12.00 19.53 -15.31
N GLN A 474 13.21 19.65 -15.86
CA GLN A 474 13.55 20.69 -16.80
C GLN A 474 12.69 20.65 -18.07
N ALA A 475 12.44 19.46 -18.61
CA ALA A 475 11.53 19.29 -19.75
C ALA A 475 10.10 19.76 -19.43
N THR A 476 9.62 19.47 -18.21
CA THR A 476 8.31 19.96 -17.74
C THR A 476 8.27 21.47 -17.60
N VAL A 477 9.32 22.08 -17.05
CA VAL A 477 9.46 23.53 -16.90
C VAL A 477 9.43 24.22 -18.27
N GLU A 478 10.15 23.69 -19.25
CA GLU A 478 10.19 24.26 -20.61
C GLU A 478 8.82 24.21 -21.31
N GLN A 479 8.13 23.06 -21.18
CA GLN A 479 6.77 22.92 -21.73
C GLN A 479 5.77 23.89 -21.07
N ALA A 480 5.87 24.04 -19.74
CA ALA A 480 4.99 24.93 -18.98
C ALA A 480 5.26 26.40 -19.30
N ARG A 481 6.51 26.81 -19.48
CA ARG A 481 6.87 28.19 -19.89
C ARG A 481 6.28 28.63 -21.23
N ALA A 482 6.10 27.68 -22.15
CA ALA A 482 5.46 27.92 -23.43
C ALA A 482 3.98 28.33 -23.32
N ARG A 483 3.37 28.16 -22.13
CA ARG A 483 1.97 28.49 -21.86
C ARG A 483 1.89 29.64 -20.85
N PRO A 484 1.43 30.87 -21.24
CA PRO A 484 1.46 32.03 -20.36
C PRO A 484 0.83 31.83 -18.98
N ALA A 485 -0.29 31.08 -18.92
CA ALA A 485 -0.97 30.78 -17.66
C ALA A 485 -0.15 29.88 -16.71
N LEU A 486 0.81 29.09 -17.21
CA LEU A 486 1.63 28.17 -16.43
C LEU A 486 3.05 28.73 -16.16
N ALA A 487 3.47 29.81 -16.82
CA ALA A 487 4.81 30.35 -16.64
C ALA A 487 5.18 30.69 -15.20
N PRO A 488 4.31 31.28 -14.35
CA PRO A 488 4.63 31.50 -12.94
C PRO A 488 4.88 30.22 -12.16
N HIS A 489 4.14 29.15 -12.47
CA HIS A 489 4.32 27.84 -11.84
C HIS A 489 5.60 27.15 -12.29
N ALA A 490 5.99 27.32 -13.55
CA ALA A 490 7.26 26.84 -14.09
C ALA A 490 8.46 27.49 -13.37
N GLU A 491 8.42 28.81 -13.16
CA GLU A 491 9.46 29.51 -12.39
C GLU A 491 9.54 29.06 -10.93
N ALA A 492 8.38 28.87 -10.28
CA ALA A 492 8.34 28.36 -8.91
C ALA A 492 8.93 26.93 -8.82
N LEU A 493 8.62 26.05 -9.77
CA LEU A 493 9.17 24.70 -9.83
C LEU A 493 10.69 24.71 -10.04
N GLN A 494 11.17 25.57 -10.96
CA GLN A 494 12.60 25.74 -11.23
C GLN A 494 13.35 26.22 -9.98
N ALA A 495 12.80 27.21 -9.26
CA ALA A 495 13.38 27.72 -8.03
C ALA A 495 13.44 26.65 -6.94
N ALA A 496 12.34 25.91 -6.70
CA ALA A 496 12.30 24.84 -5.74
C ALA A 496 13.31 23.72 -6.05
N TRP A 497 13.50 23.38 -7.33
CA TRP A 497 14.53 22.43 -7.74
C TRP A 497 15.94 22.95 -7.44
N GLY A 498 16.18 24.24 -7.68
CA GLY A 498 17.46 24.88 -7.31
C GLY A 498 17.77 24.79 -5.82
N GLU A 499 16.76 24.97 -4.95
CA GLU A 499 16.90 24.79 -3.51
C GLU A 499 17.25 23.36 -3.11
N VAL A 500 16.61 22.38 -3.75
CA VAL A 500 16.92 20.95 -3.50
C VAL A 500 18.37 20.63 -3.86
N LEU A 501 18.89 21.19 -4.96
CA LEU A 501 20.27 20.95 -5.39
C LEU A 501 21.32 21.67 -4.52
N ALA A 502 20.93 22.72 -3.82
CA ALA A 502 21.80 23.48 -2.92
C ALA A 502 21.95 22.85 -1.52
N THR A 503 21.07 21.88 -1.19
CA THR A 503 21.06 21.15 0.09
C THR A 503 21.90 19.88 0.00
#